data_51db86a94c7be2cf256e9b7c2834a901
#
_entry.id   51db86a94c7be2cf256e9b7c2834a901
#
_cell.length_a   1.000
_cell.length_b   1.000
_cell.length_c   1.000
_cell.angle_alpha   90.00
_cell.angle_beta   90.00
_cell.angle_gamma   90.00
#
_symmetry.space_group_name_H-M   'P 1'
#
loop_
_entity.id
_entity.type
_entity.pdbx_description
1 polymer ?
#
loop_
_entity_poly.entity_id
_entity_poly.type
_entity_poly.pdbx_seq_one_letter_code
_entity_poly.pdbx_strand_id
1 'polypeptide(L)'
;GTMGSEIIFHIDVNSAYLSWSAIRRLQNGDPLDLRTIPSIIGGDQEKRHGIVLAKSIPAKKYGIQTAEPIVSAFRKCPTLVMESPDMHYYHQKSEELMNFLRSVCPDIEQLSVDECFMDYTPIQRHYASPIEAAFHIKDEIRNRFGFTVNVGISDKRVLAKMASDFEKPDKVHTLYQHEIKEKMWPLPVSSLYMCGKSSVQALHNLGIRTIGDLATTDASIIASHLKSHGVLLWQYANGIDDSGVTSVPAQAKGIGNSTTVAKDLTTAKEAYPILLSLCESVGERLRHASQSASMINVEIKYADFRSASHQRNLPEPTNATTLLYRNACQLFDELWNGSPIRLLGVRTTRLNDMDAPVQLSLFDQIST
;
A
#
# COMPACT_ATOMS: atom_id res chain seq x y z
N GLY A 1 27.42 -20.35 10.29
CA GLY A 1 26.36 -20.78 9.40
C GLY A 1 25.91 -19.63 8.52
N THR A 2 26.09 -19.76 7.22
CA THR A 2 25.53 -18.85 6.26
C THR A 2 24.02 -18.83 6.48
N MET A 3 23.52 -17.74 7.01
CA MET A 3 22.09 -17.49 7.01
C MET A 3 21.67 -17.42 5.54
N GLY A 4 20.89 -18.39 5.09
CA GLY A 4 20.29 -18.31 3.76
C GLY A 4 19.57 -16.99 3.61
N SER A 5 19.64 -16.39 2.44
CA SER A 5 18.92 -15.16 2.15
C SER A 5 17.44 -15.36 2.42
N GLU A 6 16.82 -14.39 3.04
CA GLU A 6 15.39 -14.31 3.27
C GLU A 6 14.65 -14.41 1.93
N ILE A 7 13.57 -15.17 1.88
CA ILE A 7 12.72 -15.27 0.68
C ILE A 7 11.38 -14.62 1.02
N ILE A 8 11.02 -13.65 0.21
CA ILE A 8 9.84 -12.81 0.42
C ILE A 8 8.87 -13.01 -0.73
N PHE A 9 7.58 -13.22 -0.39
CA PHE A 9 6.49 -13.20 -1.34
C PHE A 9 5.73 -11.88 -1.19
N HIS A 10 5.39 -11.25 -2.32
CA HIS A 10 4.37 -10.23 -2.38
C HIS A 10 3.11 -10.84 -2.99
N ILE A 11 2.01 -10.81 -2.26
CA ILE A 11 0.73 -11.39 -2.66
C ILE A 11 -0.26 -10.26 -2.86
N ASP A 12 -0.90 -10.21 -4.02
CA ASP A 12 -1.74 -9.11 -4.45
C ASP A 12 -3.01 -9.66 -5.13
N VAL A 13 -4.17 -9.28 -4.61
CA VAL A 13 -5.45 -9.71 -5.18
C VAL A 13 -5.70 -9.04 -6.52
N ASN A 14 -6.02 -9.83 -7.52
CA ASN A 14 -6.31 -9.31 -8.86
C ASN A 14 -7.64 -8.58 -8.88
N SER A 15 -7.61 -7.28 -9.23
CA SER A 15 -8.81 -6.43 -9.30
C SER A 15 -9.73 -6.64 -8.09
N ALA A 16 -9.22 -6.40 -6.89
CA ALA A 16 -9.83 -6.84 -5.64
C ALA A 16 -11.29 -6.43 -5.50
N TYR A 17 -11.60 -5.15 -5.60
CA TYR A 17 -12.97 -4.67 -5.39
C TYR A 17 -13.94 -5.25 -6.43
N LEU A 18 -13.52 -5.30 -7.68
CA LEU A 18 -14.34 -5.87 -8.74
C LEU A 18 -14.57 -7.36 -8.53
N SER A 19 -13.50 -8.10 -8.21
CA SER A 19 -13.56 -9.54 -7.97
C SER A 19 -14.48 -9.87 -6.80
N TRP A 20 -14.36 -9.13 -5.70
CA TRP A 20 -15.19 -9.34 -4.51
C TRP A 20 -16.66 -9.01 -4.78
N SER A 21 -16.95 -7.91 -5.48
CA SER A 21 -18.33 -7.60 -5.87
C SER A 21 -18.89 -8.65 -6.84
N ALA A 22 -18.07 -9.14 -7.77
CA ALA A 22 -18.47 -10.21 -8.67
C ALA A 22 -18.90 -11.47 -7.91
N ILE A 23 -18.08 -11.88 -6.94
CA ILE A 23 -18.36 -13.05 -6.10
C ILE A 23 -19.66 -12.85 -5.32
N ARG A 24 -19.85 -11.68 -4.73
CA ARG A 24 -21.07 -11.38 -3.97
C ARG A 24 -22.32 -11.50 -4.83
N ARG A 25 -22.29 -10.98 -6.06
CA ARG A 25 -23.42 -11.09 -6.98
C ARG A 25 -23.72 -12.54 -7.33
N LEU A 26 -22.69 -13.33 -7.61
CA LEU A 26 -22.86 -14.76 -7.92
C LEU A 26 -23.44 -15.52 -6.73
N GLN A 27 -22.98 -15.24 -5.51
CA GLN A 27 -23.50 -15.84 -4.29
C GLN A 27 -24.97 -15.47 -4.04
N ASN A 28 -25.39 -14.28 -4.46
CA ASN A 28 -26.76 -13.80 -4.35
C ASN A 28 -27.66 -14.28 -5.49
N GLY A 29 -27.16 -15.15 -6.36
CA GLY A 29 -27.95 -15.77 -7.44
C GLY A 29 -27.92 -15.04 -8.77
N ASP A 30 -27.15 -13.96 -8.91
CA ASP A 30 -26.97 -13.30 -10.21
C ASP A 30 -26.14 -14.22 -11.11
N PRO A 31 -26.61 -14.55 -12.33
CA PRO A 31 -25.87 -15.42 -13.23
C PRO A 31 -24.67 -14.72 -13.90
N LEU A 32 -24.60 -13.39 -13.82
CA LEU A 32 -23.58 -12.60 -14.50
C LEU A 32 -22.34 -12.40 -13.63
N ASP A 33 -21.18 -12.83 -14.13
CA ASP A 33 -19.91 -12.59 -13.50
C ASP A 33 -19.29 -11.29 -14.05
N LEU A 34 -19.21 -10.27 -13.20
CA LEU A 34 -18.65 -8.96 -13.58
C LEU A 34 -17.23 -9.05 -14.16
N ARG A 35 -16.47 -10.08 -13.81
CA ARG A 35 -15.09 -10.27 -14.29
C ARG A 35 -15.02 -10.64 -15.76
N THR A 36 -16.10 -11.15 -16.32
CA THR A 36 -16.16 -11.63 -17.70
C THR A 36 -16.67 -10.60 -18.70
N ILE A 37 -17.12 -9.45 -18.23
CA ILE A 37 -17.69 -8.37 -19.04
C ILE A 37 -16.99 -7.05 -18.73
N PRO A 38 -17.09 -6.05 -19.64
CA PRO A 38 -16.64 -4.70 -19.28
C PRO A 38 -17.44 -4.16 -18.10
N SER A 39 -16.77 -4.00 -16.97
CA SER A 39 -17.40 -3.56 -15.74
C SER A 39 -16.43 -2.76 -14.88
N ILE A 40 -16.99 -1.92 -14.03
CA ILE A 40 -16.25 -1.10 -13.07
C ILE A 40 -16.96 -1.07 -11.72
N ILE A 41 -16.18 -0.77 -10.69
CA ILE A 41 -16.68 -0.37 -9.39
C ILE A 41 -16.53 1.15 -9.29
N GLY A 42 -17.62 1.82 -8.92
CA GLY A 42 -17.64 3.26 -8.78
C GLY A 42 -19.04 3.75 -8.43
N GLY A 43 -19.22 5.07 -8.40
CA GLY A 43 -20.56 5.64 -8.20
C GLY A 43 -20.91 6.03 -6.78
N ASP A 44 -19.96 6.02 -5.83
CA ASP A 44 -20.17 6.63 -4.52
C ASP A 44 -20.07 8.15 -4.67
N GLN A 45 -21.25 8.77 -4.79
CA GLN A 45 -21.34 10.19 -5.09
C GLN A 45 -21.51 11.07 -3.85
N GLU A 46 -21.68 10.49 -2.68
CA GLU A 46 -21.99 11.29 -1.47
C GLU A 46 -20.85 12.21 -1.06
N LYS A 47 -19.61 11.85 -1.37
CA LYS A 47 -18.43 12.59 -0.90
C LYS A 47 -17.57 13.15 -2.03
N ARG A 48 -17.65 12.60 -3.25
CA ARG A 48 -16.83 13.02 -4.40
C ARG A 48 -17.56 12.72 -5.70
N HIS A 49 -17.15 13.39 -6.78
CA HIS A 49 -17.60 13.04 -8.13
C HIS A 49 -17.16 11.61 -8.44
N GLY A 50 -18.04 10.86 -9.09
CA GLY A 50 -17.80 9.46 -9.35
C GLY A 50 -16.55 9.21 -10.19
N ILE A 51 -15.71 8.33 -9.69
CA ILE A 51 -14.50 7.87 -10.37
C ILE A 51 -14.45 6.34 -10.38
N VAL A 52 -13.64 5.81 -11.28
CA VAL A 52 -13.38 4.37 -11.39
C VAL A 52 -12.47 3.94 -10.24
N LEU A 53 -12.99 3.11 -9.35
CA LEU A 53 -12.21 2.54 -8.24
C LEU A 53 -11.54 1.22 -8.62
N ALA A 54 -12.20 0.43 -9.47
CA ALA A 54 -11.67 -0.83 -9.97
C ALA A 54 -12.32 -1.13 -11.33
N LYS A 55 -11.65 -1.94 -12.13
CA LYS A 55 -12.12 -2.31 -13.46
C LYS A 55 -11.86 -3.78 -13.74
N SER A 56 -12.70 -4.35 -14.61
CA SER A 56 -12.48 -5.70 -15.14
C SER A 56 -11.39 -5.70 -16.19
N ILE A 57 -10.84 -6.87 -16.48
CA ILE A 57 -9.90 -7.04 -17.60
C ILE A 57 -10.55 -6.66 -18.93
N PRO A 58 -11.80 -7.09 -19.23
CA PRO A 58 -12.50 -6.61 -20.43
C PRO A 58 -12.63 -5.08 -20.48
N ALA A 59 -12.89 -4.41 -19.36
CA ALA A 59 -12.96 -2.94 -19.31
C ALA A 59 -11.60 -2.30 -19.65
N LYS A 60 -10.51 -2.90 -19.17
CA LYS A 60 -9.16 -2.41 -19.44
C LYS A 60 -8.87 -2.35 -20.94
N LYS A 61 -9.41 -3.27 -21.73
CA LYS A 61 -9.23 -3.31 -23.18
C LYS A 61 -9.81 -2.10 -23.89
N TYR A 62 -10.77 -1.42 -23.27
CA TYR A 62 -11.35 -0.17 -23.80
C TYR A 62 -10.55 1.08 -23.37
N GLY A 63 -9.41 0.89 -22.71
CA GLY A 63 -8.60 2.00 -22.24
C GLY A 63 -9.07 2.63 -20.94
N ILE A 64 -10.01 2.00 -20.24
CA ILE A 64 -10.50 2.48 -18.95
C ILE A 64 -9.41 2.35 -17.89
N GLN A 65 -9.17 3.42 -17.13
CA GLN A 65 -8.13 3.49 -16.12
C GLN A 65 -8.75 3.76 -14.75
N THR A 66 -8.10 3.20 -13.72
CA THR A 66 -8.44 3.54 -12.33
C THR A 66 -8.24 5.03 -12.09
N ALA A 67 -9.13 5.63 -11.30
CA ALA A 67 -9.18 7.04 -10.96
C ALA A 67 -9.72 7.98 -12.07
N GLU A 68 -9.99 7.48 -13.28
CA GLU A 68 -10.64 8.34 -14.28
C GLU A 68 -12.11 8.60 -13.91
N PRO A 69 -12.69 9.73 -14.38
CA PRO A 69 -14.10 9.99 -14.16
C PRO A 69 -15.00 8.90 -14.78
N ILE A 70 -16.08 8.55 -14.11
CA ILE A 70 -17.04 7.54 -14.60
C ILE A 70 -17.62 7.96 -15.96
N VAL A 71 -17.88 9.25 -16.14
CA VAL A 71 -18.36 9.80 -17.44
C VAL A 71 -17.39 9.44 -18.57
N SER A 72 -16.09 9.57 -18.31
CA SER A 72 -15.05 9.21 -19.28
C SER A 72 -15.07 7.71 -19.61
N ALA A 73 -15.22 6.88 -18.58
CA ALA A 73 -15.28 5.43 -18.75
C ALA A 73 -16.48 5.01 -19.62
N PHE A 74 -17.65 5.58 -19.40
CA PHE A 74 -18.84 5.30 -20.22
C PHE A 74 -18.70 5.80 -21.66
N ARG A 75 -17.96 6.86 -21.89
CA ARG A 75 -17.65 7.30 -23.27
C ARG A 75 -16.81 6.28 -24.02
N LYS A 76 -15.84 5.66 -23.31
CA LYS A 76 -14.97 4.63 -23.88
C LYS A 76 -15.70 3.31 -24.11
N CYS A 77 -16.67 3.00 -23.27
CA CYS A 77 -17.47 1.77 -23.35
C CYS A 77 -18.92 2.05 -22.93
N PRO A 78 -19.82 2.36 -23.89
CA PRO A 78 -21.23 2.66 -23.57
C PRO A 78 -21.99 1.52 -22.91
N THR A 79 -21.57 0.28 -23.11
CA THR A 79 -22.20 -0.91 -22.54
C THR A 79 -21.65 -1.29 -21.16
N LEU A 80 -20.78 -0.45 -20.59
CA LEU A 80 -20.12 -0.68 -19.30
C LEU A 80 -21.14 -0.92 -18.19
N VAL A 81 -20.91 -1.96 -17.41
CA VAL A 81 -21.70 -2.23 -16.20
C VAL A 81 -20.98 -1.64 -15.01
N MET A 82 -21.70 -0.86 -14.23
CA MET A 82 -21.17 -0.23 -13.02
C MET A 82 -21.84 -0.77 -11.79
N GLU A 83 -21.05 -1.04 -10.75
CA GLU A 83 -21.52 -1.43 -9.44
C GLU A 83 -20.93 -0.51 -8.37
N SER A 84 -21.77 -0.13 -7.40
CA SER A 84 -21.32 0.69 -6.28
C SER A 84 -20.39 -0.10 -5.37
N PRO A 85 -19.39 0.56 -4.77
CA PRO A 85 -18.47 -0.12 -3.85
C PRO A 85 -19.19 -0.51 -2.54
N ASP A 86 -18.80 -1.66 -2.01
CA ASP A 86 -19.23 -2.14 -0.70
C ASP A 86 -18.00 -2.35 0.17
N MET A 87 -17.53 -1.28 0.78
CA MET A 87 -16.26 -1.30 1.55
C MET A 87 -16.33 -2.25 2.73
N HIS A 88 -17.50 -2.38 3.38
CA HIS A 88 -17.65 -3.32 4.49
C HIS A 88 -17.40 -4.76 4.05
N TYR A 89 -17.99 -5.14 2.92
CA TYR A 89 -17.81 -6.47 2.34
C TYR A 89 -16.36 -6.70 1.91
N TYR A 90 -15.72 -5.69 1.33
CA TYR A 90 -14.31 -5.79 0.91
C TYR A 90 -13.38 -5.99 2.11
N HIS A 91 -13.61 -5.28 3.20
CA HIS A 91 -12.84 -5.48 4.44
C HIS A 91 -13.04 -6.89 4.99
N GLN A 92 -14.26 -7.42 4.93
CA GLN A 92 -14.54 -8.78 5.35
C GLN A 92 -13.77 -9.81 4.51
N LYS A 93 -13.75 -9.64 3.19
CA LYS A 93 -13.02 -10.53 2.29
C LYS A 93 -11.52 -10.44 2.49
N SER A 94 -11.02 -9.24 2.67
CA SER A 94 -9.62 -9.00 3.01
C SER A 94 -9.23 -9.73 4.29
N GLU A 95 -10.04 -9.61 5.34
CA GLU A 95 -9.78 -10.28 6.63
C GLU A 95 -9.76 -11.80 6.49
N GLU A 96 -10.72 -12.37 5.76
CA GLU A 96 -10.75 -13.81 5.45
C GLU A 96 -9.46 -14.27 4.76
N LEU A 97 -9.01 -13.50 3.76
CA LEU A 97 -7.77 -13.80 3.03
C LEU A 97 -6.56 -13.72 3.96
N MET A 98 -6.44 -12.65 4.72
CA MET A 98 -5.27 -12.47 5.60
C MET A 98 -5.23 -13.52 6.71
N ASN A 99 -6.38 -13.90 7.25
CA ASN A 99 -6.45 -15.00 8.24
C ASN A 99 -6.00 -16.32 7.63
N PHE A 100 -6.41 -16.61 6.40
CA PHE A 100 -5.95 -17.80 5.70
C PHE A 100 -4.43 -17.76 5.51
N LEU A 101 -3.89 -16.64 5.03
CA LEU A 101 -2.45 -16.51 4.82
C LEU A 101 -1.66 -16.64 6.13
N ARG A 102 -2.16 -16.09 7.23
CA ARG A 102 -1.53 -16.26 8.54
C ARG A 102 -1.58 -17.69 9.04
N SER A 103 -2.57 -18.48 8.62
CA SER A 103 -2.61 -19.91 8.93
C SER A 103 -1.55 -20.70 8.18
N VAL A 104 -1.15 -20.22 7.00
CA VAL A 104 -0.07 -20.82 6.19
C VAL A 104 1.29 -20.38 6.72
N CYS A 105 1.44 -19.11 7.03
CA CYS A 105 2.69 -18.53 7.50
C CYS A 105 2.41 -17.37 8.47
N PRO A 106 2.97 -17.40 9.70
CA PRO A 106 2.72 -16.35 10.69
C PRO A 106 3.35 -15.00 10.32
N ASP A 107 4.38 -15.00 9.48
CA ASP A 107 5.14 -13.79 9.14
C ASP A 107 4.54 -13.07 7.94
N ILE A 108 3.42 -12.41 8.20
CA ILE A 108 2.65 -11.63 7.21
C ILE A 108 2.67 -10.15 7.61
N GLU A 109 3.04 -9.31 6.66
CA GLU A 109 2.88 -7.85 6.77
C GLU A 109 1.79 -7.41 5.81
N GLN A 110 0.62 -7.05 6.32
CA GLN A 110 -0.45 -6.52 5.50
C GLN A 110 -0.16 -5.05 5.15
N LEU A 111 -0.16 -4.74 3.86
CA LEU A 111 0.07 -3.38 3.37
C LEU A 111 -1.23 -2.63 3.10
N SER A 112 -2.24 -3.33 2.60
CA SER A 112 -3.54 -2.76 2.24
C SER A 112 -4.60 -3.86 2.30
N VAL A 113 -5.84 -3.53 1.90
CA VAL A 113 -6.93 -4.52 1.88
C VAL A 113 -6.67 -5.69 0.93
N ASP A 114 -5.84 -5.49 -0.08
CA ASP A 114 -5.65 -6.46 -1.16
C ASP A 114 -4.22 -6.95 -1.31
N GLU A 115 -3.28 -6.54 -0.47
CA GLU A 115 -1.88 -6.94 -0.62
C GLU A 115 -1.14 -7.13 0.69
N CYS A 116 -0.20 -8.04 0.67
CA CYS A 116 0.69 -8.28 1.81
C CYS A 116 2.05 -8.79 1.35
N PHE A 117 3.02 -8.67 2.26
CA PHE A 117 4.27 -9.43 2.18
C PHE A 117 4.21 -10.62 3.10
N MET A 118 4.86 -11.70 2.68
CA MET A 118 5.03 -12.93 3.45
C MET A 118 6.51 -13.28 3.50
N ASP A 119 7.06 -13.48 4.69
CA ASP A 119 8.37 -14.10 4.80
C ASP A 119 8.21 -15.61 4.67
N TYR A 120 8.56 -16.13 3.51
CA TYR A 120 8.45 -17.55 3.20
C TYR A 120 9.49 -18.40 3.92
N THR A 121 10.61 -17.82 4.33
CA THR A 121 11.76 -18.54 4.88
C THR A 121 11.40 -19.55 5.97
N PRO A 122 10.54 -19.20 6.96
CA PRO A 122 10.20 -20.17 8.02
C PRO A 122 9.43 -21.40 7.56
N ILE A 123 8.73 -21.34 6.44
CA ILE A 123 7.88 -22.44 5.94
C ILE A 123 8.49 -23.20 4.75
N GLN A 124 9.72 -22.86 4.38
CA GLN A 124 10.34 -23.43 3.18
C GLN A 124 10.48 -24.94 3.21
N ARG A 125 10.54 -25.56 4.40
CA ARG A 125 10.65 -27.01 4.56
C ARG A 125 9.40 -27.77 4.11
N HIS A 126 8.25 -27.09 4.04
CA HIS A 126 6.98 -27.71 3.68
C HIS A 126 6.78 -27.81 2.17
N TYR A 127 7.66 -27.22 1.39
CA TYR A 127 7.53 -27.16 -0.07
C TYR A 127 8.86 -27.47 -0.75
N ALA A 128 8.79 -27.98 -1.97
CA ALA A 128 9.99 -28.32 -2.75
C ALA A 128 10.76 -27.08 -3.21
N SER A 129 10.05 -25.97 -3.47
CA SER A 129 10.64 -24.72 -3.93
C SER A 129 9.74 -23.54 -3.61
N PRO A 130 10.27 -22.30 -3.62
CA PRO A 130 9.43 -21.10 -3.46
C PRO A 130 8.35 -20.99 -4.55
N ILE A 131 8.68 -21.32 -5.80
CA ILE A 131 7.73 -21.28 -6.92
C ILE A 131 6.58 -22.25 -6.68
N GLU A 132 6.89 -23.48 -6.27
CA GLU A 132 5.86 -24.47 -5.97
C GLU A 132 4.95 -24.03 -4.84
N ALA A 133 5.52 -23.47 -3.78
CA ALA A 133 4.77 -22.91 -2.65
C ALA A 133 3.83 -21.79 -3.11
N ALA A 134 4.33 -20.89 -3.94
CA ALA A 134 3.55 -19.77 -4.47
C ALA A 134 2.36 -20.24 -5.31
N PHE A 135 2.57 -21.23 -6.18
CA PHE A 135 1.49 -21.84 -6.94
C PHE A 135 0.47 -22.52 -6.04
N HIS A 136 0.94 -23.26 -5.03
CA HIS A 136 0.05 -23.94 -4.09
C HIS A 136 -0.84 -22.94 -3.33
N ILE A 137 -0.24 -21.88 -2.81
CA ILE A 137 -0.97 -20.81 -2.08
C ILE A 137 -1.97 -20.12 -3.01
N LYS A 138 -1.52 -19.75 -4.20
CA LYS A 138 -2.33 -19.06 -5.20
C LYS A 138 -3.55 -19.91 -5.61
N ASP A 139 -3.33 -21.18 -5.90
CA ASP A 139 -4.39 -22.08 -6.33
C ASP A 139 -5.36 -22.39 -5.20
N GLU A 140 -4.87 -22.51 -3.98
CA GLU A 140 -5.73 -22.72 -2.81
C GLU A 140 -6.63 -21.49 -2.54
N ILE A 141 -6.12 -20.28 -2.71
CA ILE A 141 -6.93 -19.07 -2.62
C ILE A 141 -8.04 -19.08 -3.65
N ARG A 142 -7.73 -19.40 -4.90
CA ARG A 142 -8.72 -19.50 -5.98
C ARG A 142 -9.80 -20.53 -5.65
N ASN A 143 -9.40 -21.71 -5.21
CA ASN A 143 -10.32 -22.80 -4.93
C ASN A 143 -11.19 -22.51 -3.69
N ARG A 144 -10.61 -21.89 -2.68
CA ARG A 144 -11.27 -21.64 -1.38
C ARG A 144 -12.18 -20.40 -1.41
N PHE A 145 -11.72 -19.33 -2.06
CA PHE A 145 -12.40 -18.03 -2.02
C PHE A 145 -13.00 -17.59 -3.35
N GLY A 146 -12.60 -18.19 -4.46
CA GLY A 146 -13.15 -17.88 -5.78
C GLY A 146 -12.57 -16.64 -6.46
N PHE A 147 -11.55 -16.00 -5.89
CA PHE A 147 -10.81 -14.94 -6.55
C PHE A 147 -9.34 -15.32 -6.72
N THR A 148 -8.62 -14.58 -7.54
CA THR A 148 -7.22 -14.88 -7.86
C THR A 148 -6.26 -13.86 -7.30
N VAL A 149 -5.01 -14.28 -7.13
CA VAL A 149 -3.92 -13.42 -6.68
C VAL A 149 -2.72 -13.57 -7.61
N ASN A 150 -1.89 -12.54 -7.65
CA ASN A 150 -0.52 -12.65 -8.15
C ASN A 150 0.43 -12.83 -7.00
N VAL A 151 1.52 -13.56 -7.22
CA VAL A 151 2.60 -13.73 -6.26
C VAL A 151 3.92 -13.35 -6.91
N GLY A 152 4.60 -12.39 -6.32
CA GLY A 152 5.97 -12.04 -6.68
C GLY A 152 6.94 -12.60 -5.65
N ILE A 153 8.05 -13.17 -6.10
CA ILE A 153 9.03 -13.85 -5.27
C ILE A 153 10.40 -13.19 -5.45
N SER A 154 11.03 -12.81 -4.34
CA SER A 154 12.40 -12.32 -4.35
C SER A 154 13.04 -12.47 -2.97
N ASP A 155 14.26 -12.03 -2.84
CA ASP A 155 14.96 -11.87 -1.56
C ASP A 155 14.88 -10.42 -1.03
N LYS A 156 14.22 -9.52 -1.76
CA LYS A 156 14.01 -8.13 -1.39
C LYS A 156 12.53 -7.77 -1.54
N ARG A 157 12.01 -6.97 -0.60
CA ARG A 157 10.60 -6.53 -0.64
C ARG A 157 10.26 -5.80 -1.93
N VAL A 158 11.07 -4.81 -2.31
CA VAL A 158 10.82 -4.04 -3.52
C VAL A 158 10.79 -4.91 -4.76
N LEU A 159 11.69 -5.90 -4.84
CA LEU A 159 11.74 -6.79 -5.99
C LEU A 159 10.57 -7.77 -6.02
N ALA A 160 10.14 -8.28 -4.88
CA ALA A 160 8.95 -9.12 -4.79
C ALA A 160 7.70 -8.36 -5.25
N LYS A 161 7.57 -7.11 -4.84
CA LYS A 161 6.46 -6.25 -5.27
C LYS A 161 6.49 -5.98 -6.77
N MET A 162 7.65 -5.67 -7.31
CA MET A 162 7.82 -5.47 -8.75
C MET A 162 7.46 -6.72 -9.54
N ALA A 163 7.89 -7.89 -9.06
CA ALA A 163 7.61 -9.17 -9.71
C ALA A 163 6.11 -9.45 -9.80
N SER A 164 5.36 -9.15 -8.75
CA SER A 164 3.91 -9.38 -8.73
C SER A 164 3.14 -8.58 -9.78
N ASP A 165 3.75 -7.52 -10.32
CA ASP A 165 3.12 -6.66 -11.32
C ASP A 165 3.49 -6.99 -12.77
N PHE A 166 4.37 -7.97 -13.01
CA PHE A 166 4.87 -8.23 -14.37
C PHE A 166 3.78 -8.67 -15.33
N GLU A 167 2.98 -9.61 -14.96
CA GLU A 167 1.87 -10.11 -15.78
C GLU A 167 0.74 -10.55 -14.86
N LYS A 168 -0.46 -10.11 -15.12
CA LYS A 168 -1.69 -10.40 -14.37
C LYS A 168 -2.76 -10.91 -15.32
N PRO A 169 -3.76 -11.67 -14.85
CA PRO A 169 -4.00 -12.15 -13.49
C PRO A 169 -3.49 -13.58 -13.25
N ASP A 170 -3.53 -14.00 -12.00
CA ASP A 170 -3.35 -15.38 -11.57
C ASP A 170 -1.98 -15.95 -11.96
N LYS A 171 -0.93 -15.17 -11.65
CA LYS A 171 0.44 -15.51 -12.06
C LYS A 171 1.40 -15.53 -10.87
N VAL A 172 2.49 -16.26 -11.06
CA VAL A 172 3.65 -16.28 -10.16
C VAL A 172 4.86 -15.82 -10.95
N HIS A 173 5.59 -14.88 -10.40
CA HIS A 173 6.82 -14.36 -11.01
C HIS A 173 7.94 -14.28 -9.98
N THR A 174 9.17 -14.46 -10.44
CA THR A 174 10.37 -14.22 -9.65
C THR A 174 11.08 -12.95 -10.12
N LEU A 175 11.76 -12.28 -9.21
CA LEU A 175 12.67 -11.19 -9.54
C LEU A 175 13.81 -11.17 -8.52
N TYR A 176 14.77 -12.05 -8.70
CA TYR A 176 15.98 -12.05 -7.87
C TYR A 176 17.00 -11.04 -8.39
N GLN A 177 18.00 -10.75 -7.58
CA GLN A 177 19.05 -9.78 -7.93
C GLN A 177 19.68 -10.07 -9.29
N HIS A 178 19.94 -11.34 -9.61
CA HIS A 178 20.55 -11.73 -10.88
C HIS A 178 19.60 -11.59 -12.09
N GLU A 179 18.32 -11.36 -11.85
CA GLU A 179 17.30 -11.24 -12.91
C GLU A 179 16.93 -9.78 -13.23
N ILE A 180 17.39 -8.80 -12.43
CA ILE A 180 16.90 -7.42 -12.56
C ILE A 180 17.24 -6.79 -13.91
N LYS A 181 18.43 -7.07 -14.45
CA LYS A 181 18.86 -6.51 -15.74
C LYS A 181 17.98 -6.97 -16.88
N GLU A 182 17.54 -8.21 -16.85
CA GLU A 182 16.73 -8.81 -17.90
C GLU A 182 15.25 -8.48 -17.73
N LYS A 183 14.72 -8.58 -16.50
CA LYS A 183 13.27 -8.49 -16.25
C LYS A 183 12.79 -7.10 -15.85
N MET A 184 13.61 -6.32 -15.18
CA MET A 184 13.19 -5.03 -14.62
C MET A 184 13.76 -3.82 -15.37
N TRP A 185 15.04 -3.83 -15.71
CA TRP A 185 15.69 -2.66 -16.34
C TRP A 185 15.07 -2.21 -17.67
N PRO A 186 14.53 -3.09 -18.53
CA PRO A 186 13.85 -2.64 -19.75
C PRO A 186 12.55 -1.89 -19.52
N LEU A 187 11.97 -2.00 -18.33
CA LEU A 187 10.69 -1.35 -18.02
C LEU A 187 10.84 0.17 -17.89
N PRO A 188 9.80 0.94 -18.22
CA PRO A 188 9.84 2.39 -18.02
C PRO A 188 9.96 2.74 -16.54
N VAL A 189 10.60 3.87 -16.23
CA VAL A 189 10.78 4.31 -14.83
C VAL A 189 9.46 4.52 -14.11
N SER A 190 8.38 4.80 -14.85
CA SER A 190 7.03 4.93 -14.28
C SER A 190 6.54 3.63 -13.63
N SER A 191 7.11 2.49 -14.01
CA SER A 191 6.77 1.19 -13.42
C SER A 191 7.50 0.91 -12.11
N LEU A 192 8.53 1.68 -11.79
CA LEU A 192 9.32 1.47 -10.57
C LEU A 192 8.50 1.86 -9.34
N TYR A 193 8.51 0.97 -8.34
CA TYR A 193 7.82 1.24 -7.08
C TYR A 193 8.27 2.56 -6.48
N MET A 194 7.33 3.36 -6.01
CA MET A 194 7.52 4.69 -5.42
C MET A 194 7.94 5.79 -6.43
N CYS A 195 8.00 5.48 -7.72
CA CYS A 195 8.28 6.49 -8.75
C CYS A 195 6.98 7.12 -9.25
N GLY A 196 6.60 8.22 -8.64
CA GLY A 196 5.39 8.96 -8.99
C GLY A 196 5.58 9.91 -10.17
N LYS A 197 4.50 10.60 -10.57
CA LYS A 197 4.51 11.52 -11.74
C LYS A 197 5.62 12.56 -11.68
N SER A 198 5.82 13.19 -10.53
CA SER A 198 6.86 14.22 -10.39
C SER A 198 8.25 13.65 -10.55
N SER A 199 8.49 12.45 -9.98
CA SER A 199 9.77 11.76 -10.14
C SER A 199 10.00 11.33 -11.59
N VAL A 200 8.98 10.79 -12.25
CA VAL A 200 9.04 10.43 -13.67
C VAL A 200 9.42 11.66 -14.51
N GLN A 201 8.77 12.79 -14.29
CA GLN A 201 9.06 14.02 -15.02
C GLN A 201 10.50 14.50 -14.77
N ALA A 202 10.93 14.50 -13.52
CA ALA A 202 12.29 14.89 -13.17
C ALA A 202 13.34 13.98 -13.82
N LEU A 203 13.09 12.66 -13.83
CA LEU A 203 13.96 11.70 -14.47
C LEU A 203 13.98 11.85 -15.99
N HIS A 204 12.82 12.07 -16.61
CA HIS A 204 12.73 12.34 -18.05
C HIS A 204 13.50 13.60 -18.42
N ASN A 205 13.49 14.64 -17.59
CA ASN A 205 14.25 15.86 -17.82
C ASN A 205 15.76 15.60 -17.82
N LEU A 206 16.21 14.54 -17.15
CA LEU A 206 17.61 14.09 -17.15
C LEU A 206 17.91 13.08 -18.27
N GLY A 207 16.95 12.79 -19.14
CA GLY A 207 17.10 11.80 -20.20
C GLY A 207 16.94 10.35 -19.75
N ILE A 208 16.50 10.13 -18.52
CA ILE A 208 16.29 8.80 -17.93
C ILE A 208 14.87 8.35 -18.22
N ARG A 209 14.71 7.24 -18.96
CA ARG A 209 13.42 6.73 -19.39
C ARG A 209 13.12 5.35 -18.84
N THR A 210 14.12 4.50 -18.72
CA THR A 210 13.97 3.14 -18.21
C THR A 210 14.54 3.00 -16.81
N ILE A 211 14.14 1.93 -16.12
CA ILE A 211 14.71 1.60 -14.81
C ILE A 211 16.22 1.36 -14.96
N GLY A 212 16.65 0.72 -16.06
CA GLY A 212 18.08 0.52 -16.34
C GLY A 212 18.82 1.83 -16.54
N ASP A 213 18.23 2.82 -17.21
CA ASP A 213 18.82 4.15 -17.33
C ASP A 213 19.07 4.78 -15.96
N LEU A 214 18.09 4.66 -15.07
CA LEU A 214 18.22 5.16 -13.70
C LEU A 214 19.34 4.42 -12.94
N ALA A 215 19.31 3.09 -13.00
CA ALA A 215 20.25 2.24 -12.27
C ALA A 215 21.70 2.49 -12.66
N THR A 216 21.94 2.84 -13.92
CA THR A 216 23.29 3.04 -14.47
C THR A 216 23.74 4.51 -14.46
N THR A 217 22.89 5.42 -14.01
CA THR A 217 23.26 6.82 -13.82
C THR A 217 24.00 6.98 -12.49
N ASP A 218 24.95 7.88 -12.44
CA ASP A 218 25.70 8.18 -11.22
C ASP A 218 24.74 8.64 -10.12
N ALA A 219 24.84 7.99 -8.96
CA ALA A 219 23.96 8.28 -7.82
C ALA A 219 24.07 9.74 -7.36
N SER A 220 25.23 10.38 -7.51
CA SER A 220 25.44 11.80 -7.15
C SER A 220 24.60 12.74 -8.02
N ILE A 221 24.43 12.41 -9.29
CA ILE A 221 23.59 13.19 -10.22
C ILE A 221 22.11 13.07 -9.78
N ILE A 222 21.67 11.88 -9.47
CA ILE A 222 20.32 11.64 -8.98
C ILE A 222 20.08 12.38 -7.67
N ALA A 223 21.01 12.29 -6.72
CA ALA A 223 20.92 12.97 -5.43
C ALA A 223 20.84 14.50 -5.57
N SER A 224 21.59 15.08 -6.51
CA SER A 224 21.59 16.53 -6.71
C SER A 224 20.27 17.05 -7.29
N HIS A 225 19.56 16.26 -8.12
CA HIS A 225 18.35 16.68 -8.80
C HIS A 225 17.06 16.24 -8.07
N LEU A 226 17.03 15.03 -7.52
CA LEU A 226 15.84 14.44 -6.91
C LEU A 226 15.95 14.26 -5.39
N LYS A 227 17.09 14.58 -4.80
CA LYS A 227 17.34 14.48 -3.35
C LYS A 227 17.19 13.04 -2.83
N SER A 228 16.76 12.89 -1.58
CA SER A 228 16.69 11.59 -0.90
C SER A 228 15.73 10.60 -1.57
N HIS A 229 14.63 11.10 -2.10
CA HIS A 229 13.66 10.22 -2.79
C HIS A 229 14.26 9.66 -4.08
N GLY A 230 15.03 10.47 -4.80
CA GLY A 230 15.74 10.00 -6.00
C GLY A 230 16.78 8.94 -5.67
N VAL A 231 17.51 9.11 -4.56
CA VAL A 231 18.47 8.10 -4.09
C VAL A 231 17.76 6.79 -3.76
N LEU A 232 16.60 6.85 -3.13
CA LEU A 232 15.77 5.67 -2.85
C LEU A 232 15.39 4.95 -4.16
N LEU A 233 14.93 5.70 -5.16
CA LEU A 233 14.56 5.13 -6.46
C LEU A 233 15.76 4.49 -7.15
N TRP A 234 16.93 5.14 -7.08
CA TRP A 234 18.17 4.60 -7.61
C TRP A 234 18.55 3.28 -6.92
N GLN A 235 18.43 3.23 -5.59
CA GLN A 235 18.64 1.99 -4.83
C GLN A 235 17.70 0.89 -5.29
N TYR A 236 16.41 1.18 -5.41
CA TYR A 236 15.41 0.20 -5.87
C TYR A 236 15.70 -0.29 -7.28
N ALA A 237 16.12 0.60 -8.19
CA ALA A 237 16.50 0.23 -9.55
C ALA A 237 17.71 -0.73 -9.58
N ASN A 238 18.55 -0.69 -8.56
CA ASN A 238 19.70 -1.58 -8.39
C ASN A 238 19.38 -2.79 -7.48
N GLY A 239 18.13 -2.96 -7.08
CA GLY A 239 17.71 -4.06 -6.24
C GLY A 239 18.17 -3.94 -4.78
N ILE A 240 18.47 -2.73 -4.32
CA ILE A 240 18.92 -2.46 -2.96
C ILE A 240 17.71 -2.08 -2.12
N ASP A 241 17.40 -2.90 -1.12
CA ASP A 241 16.32 -2.67 -0.17
C ASP A 241 16.62 -3.45 1.11
N ASP A 242 16.92 -2.73 2.18
CA ASP A 242 17.29 -3.33 3.47
C ASP A 242 16.07 -3.67 4.33
N SER A 243 14.85 -3.28 3.89
CA SER A 243 13.65 -3.55 4.67
C SER A 243 13.27 -5.03 4.62
N GLY A 244 13.01 -5.61 5.78
CA GLY A 244 12.48 -6.96 5.91
C GLY A 244 10.96 -6.95 6.06
N VAL A 245 10.37 -8.14 6.03
CA VAL A 245 8.96 -8.31 6.33
C VAL A 245 8.75 -8.02 7.81
N THR A 246 7.92 -7.04 8.10
CA THR A 246 7.55 -6.70 9.46
C THR A 246 6.23 -7.36 9.78
N SER A 247 6.27 -8.55 10.41
CA SER A 247 5.07 -9.11 10.98
C SER A 247 4.68 -8.25 12.17
N VAL A 248 3.76 -7.35 11.91
CA VAL A 248 3.11 -6.61 12.97
C VAL A 248 2.15 -7.61 13.62
N PRO A 249 2.30 -7.92 14.92
CA PRO A 249 1.28 -8.70 15.60
C PRO A 249 -0.09 -8.10 15.30
N ALA A 250 -1.13 -8.93 15.14
CA ALA A 250 -2.50 -8.51 14.88
C ALA A 250 -3.00 -7.44 15.89
N GLN A 251 -2.16 -7.04 16.82
CA GLN A 251 -2.34 -6.08 17.88
C GLN A 251 -1.25 -5.01 17.92
N ALA A 252 -0.62 -4.68 16.82
CA ALA A 252 0.12 -3.44 16.78
C ALA A 252 -0.90 -2.34 16.98
N LYS A 253 -1.12 -2.10 18.25
CA LYS A 253 -2.15 -1.21 18.73
C LYS A 253 -1.76 0.20 18.34
N GLY A 254 -2.29 0.62 17.25
CA GLY A 254 -2.30 2.00 16.90
C GLY A 254 -3.69 2.55 17.15
N ILE A 255 -3.77 3.81 17.48
CA ILE A 255 -5.00 4.56 17.47
C ILE A 255 -4.83 5.62 16.39
N GLY A 256 -5.68 5.54 15.39
CA GLY A 256 -5.63 6.46 14.27
C GLY A 256 -7.03 6.80 13.78
N ASN A 257 -7.08 7.86 12.99
CA ASN A 257 -8.28 8.26 12.29
C ASN A 257 -7.90 8.94 10.98
N SER A 258 -8.77 8.84 9.99
CA SER A 258 -8.59 9.49 8.70
C SER A 258 -9.90 10.03 8.20
N THR A 259 -9.84 11.00 7.31
CA THR A 259 -11.03 11.55 6.67
C THR A 259 -10.78 11.80 5.20
N THR A 260 -11.74 11.38 4.38
CA THR A 260 -11.82 11.74 2.98
C THR A 260 -12.58 13.07 2.89
N VAL A 261 -11.95 14.06 2.27
CA VAL A 261 -12.56 15.40 2.16
C VAL A 261 -13.54 15.43 0.98
N ALA A 262 -14.59 16.23 1.11
CA ALA A 262 -15.61 16.38 0.07
C ALA A 262 -15.04 17.08 -1.17
N LYS A 263 -14.12 18.01 -0.98
CA LYS A 263 -13.43 18.75 -2.03
C LYS A 263 -11.94 18.72 -1.77
N ASP A 264 -11.13 18.50 -2.80
CA ASP A 264 -9.68 18.38 -2.68
C ASP A 264 -9.09 19.61 -1.98
N LEU A 265 -8.17 19.34 -1.06
CA LEU A 265 -7.41 20.40 -0.37
C LEU A 265 -6.24 20.81 -1.25
N THR A 266 -6.08 22.11 -1.44
CA THR A 266 -5.02 22.67 -2.28
C THR A 266 -4.05 23.56 -1.51
N THR A 267 -4.32 23.83 -0.24
CA THR A 267 -3.46 24.66 0.62
C THR A 267 -3.23 23.99 1.97
N ALA A 268 -2.09 24.30 2.59
CA ALA A 268 -1.80 23.84 3.94
C ALA A 268 -2.81 24.44 4.95
N LYS A 269 -3.24 25.67 4.72
CA LYS A 269 -4.21 26.33 5.57
C LYS A 269 -5.54 25.59 5.65
N GLU A 270 -5.96 24.94 4.55
CA GLU A 270 -7.15 24.11 4.55
C GLU A 270 -6.92 22.76 5.26
N ALA A 271 -5.69 22.26 5.25
CA ALA A 271 -5.34 20.97 5.85
C ALA A 271 -5.23 21.03 7.38
N TYR A 272 -4.73 22.12 7.94
CA TYR A 272 -4.47 22.22 9.38
C TYR A 272 -5.72 22.01 10.25
N PRO A 273 -6.89 22.60 9.96
CA PRO A 273 -8.09 22.32 10.75
C PRO A 273 -8.51 20.85 10.74
N ILE A 274 -8.29 20.17 9.62
CA ILE A 274 -8.60 18.74 9.49
C ILE A 274 -7.63 17.93 10.33
N LEU A 275 -6.33 18.25 10.29
CA LEU A 275 -5.34 17.60 11.16
C LEU A 275 -5.66 17.82 12.64
N LEU A 276 -6.11 19.01 13.02
CA LEU A 276 -6.52 19.28 14.38
C LEU A 276 -7.68 18.39 14.81
N SER A 277 -8.71 18.29 13.97
CA SER A 277 -9.87 17.44 14.24
C SER A 277 -9.47 15.97 14.40
N LEU A 278 -8.57 15.48 13.54
CA LEU A 278 -8.05 14.11 13.63
C LEU A 278 -7.26 13.91 14.93
N CYS A 279 -6.44 14.86 15.31
CA CYS A 279 -5.66 14.80 16.55
C CYS A 279 -6.54 14.88 17.80
N GLU A 280 -7.62 15.65 17.75
CA GLU A 280 -8.61 15.68 18.84
C GLU A 280 -9.25 14.30 19.03
N SER A 281 -9.67 13.66 17.93
CA SER A 281 -10.23 12.32 17.97
C SER A 281 -9.24 11.28 18.49
N VAL A 282 -8.02 11.30 17.99
CA VAL A 282 -6.98 10.36 18.42
C VAL A 282 -6.59 10.59 19.88
N GLY A 283 -6.38 11.85 20.27
CA GLY A 283 -6.02 12.20 21.64
C GLY A 283 -7.10 11.80 22.64
N GLU A 284 -8.37 12.04 22.30
CA GLU A 284 -9.49 11.64 23.14
C GLU A 284 -9.53 10.12 23.34
N ARG A 285 -9.35 9.35 22.26
CA ARG A 285 -9.34 7.89 22.35
C ARG A 285 -8.15 7.37 23.14
N LEU A 286 -6.97 7.99 23.02
CA LEU A 286 -5.80 7.65 23.84
C LEU A 286 -6.08 7.90 25.33
N ARG A 287 -6.59 9.06 25.67
CA ARG A 287 -6.91 9.43 27.05
C ARG A 287 -7.99 8.51 27.63
N HIS A 288 -9.01 8.20 26.84
CA HIS A 288 -10.07 7.29 27.26
C HIS A 288 -9.54 5.88 27.54
N ALA A 289 -8.54 5.43 26.79
CA ALA A 289 -7.88 4.14 26.98
C ALA A 289 -6.75 4.19 28.03
N SER A 290 -6.52 5.35 28.67
CA SER A 290 -5.40 5.59 29.59
C SER A 290 -4.05 5.21 28.98
N GLN A 291 -3.86 5.59 27.73
CA GLN A 291 -2.64 5.32 26.97
C GLN A 291 -1.99 6.61 26.48
N SER A 292 -0.69 6.53 26.22
CA SER A 292 0.08 7.55 25.54
C SER A 292 0.81 6.92 24.34
N ALA A 293 1.13 7.73 23.36
CA ALA A 293 1.80 7.27 22.16
C ALA A 293 3.23 7.79 22.09
N SER A 294 4.14 6.97 21.60
CA SER A 294 5.55 7.33 21.41
C SER A 294 5.88 7.62 19.94
N MET A 295 4.98 7.29 19.02
CA MET A 295 5.14 7.52 17.59
C MET A 295 3.88 8.10 16.99
N ILE A 296 4.06 9.02 16.03
CA ILE A 296 2.97 9.59 15.24
C ILE A 296 3.28 9.46 13.75
N ASN A 297 2.26 9.14 12.98
CA ASN A 297 2.31 9.03 11.53
C ASN A 297 1.24 9.93 10.91
N VAL A 298 1.60 10.62 9.84
CA VAL A 298 0.65 11.36 9.00
C VAL A 298 0.60 10.69 7.64
N GLU A 299 -0.62 10.48 7.15
CA GLU A 299 -0.88 9.92 5.83
C GLU A 299 -1.58 10.96 4.97
N ILE A 300 -1.13 11.08 3.73
CA ILE A 300 -1.79 11.88 2.70
C ILE A 300 -2.16 10.93 1.56
N LYS A 301 -3.43 10.96 1.14
CA LYS A 301 -3.84 10.39 -0.12
C LYS A 301 -4.16 11.53 -1.07
N TYR A 302 -3.47 11.57 -2.19
CA TYR A 302 -3.65 12.61 -3.20
C TYR A 302 -4.87 12.34 -4.08
N ALA A 303 -5.28 13.34 -4.85
CA ALA A 303 -6.42 13.24 -5.74
C ALA A 303 -6.25 12.15 -6.82
N ASP A 304 -5.01 11.83 -7.18
CA ASP A 304 -4.68 10.75 -8.12
C ASP A 304 -4.55 9.36 -7.45
N PHE A 305 -4.98 9.24 -6.18
CA PHE A 305 -4.96 8.02 -5.36
C PHE A 305 -3.58 7.54 -4.93
N ARG A 306 -2.52 8.28 -5.19
CA ARG A 306 -1.23 7.99 -4.58
C ARG A 306 -1.27 8.33 -3.12
N SER A 307 -0.57 7.53 -2.33
CA SER A 307 -0.46 7.75 -0.90
C SER A 307 0.98 8.07 -0.54
N ALA A 308 1.14 8.93 0.45
CA ALA A 308 2.42 9.18 1.09
C ALA A 308 2.18 9.18 2.59
N SER A 309 3.13 8.66 3.34
CA SER A 309 3.07 8.70 4.78
C SER A 309 4.45 8.94 5.36
N HIS A 310 4.47 9.56 6.53
CA HIS A 310 5.70 9.82 7.24
C HIS A 310 5.45 9.72 8.73
N GLN A 311 6.36 9.08 9.44
CA GLN A 311 6.26 8.90 10.87
C GLN A 311 7.48 9.46 11.57
N ARG A 312 7.30 9.82 12.84
CA ARG A 312 8.40 10.22 13.71
C ARG A 312 8.15 9.77 15.13
N ASN A 313 9.24 9.61 15.86
CA ASN A 313 9.17 9.43 17.29
C ASN A 313 8.77 10.78 17.95
N LEU A 314 7.86 10.70 18.89
CA LEU A 314 7.53 11.85 19.74
C LEU A 314 8.66 12.03 20.76
N PRO A 315 9.00 13.29 21.14
CA PRO A 315 10.03 13.56 22.14
C PRO A 315 9.77 12.82 23.47
N GLU A 316 8.49 12.77 23.86
CA GLU A 316 8.01 12.02 25.01
C GLU A 316 6.67 11.37 24.67
N PRO A 317 6.33 10.21 25.28
CA PRO A 317 5.00 9.66 25.11
C PRO A 317 3.92 10.69 25.49
N THR A 318 2.90 10.82 24.68
CA THR A 318 1.85 11.81 24.91
C THR A 318 0.49 11.31 24.46
N ASN A 319 -0.55 11.84 25.09
CA ASN A 319 -1.94 11.78 24.64
C ASN A 319 -2.57 13.18 24.54
N ALA A 320 -1.74 14.21 24.63
CA ALA A 320 -2.21 15.59 24.57
C ALA A 320 -2.45 16.01 23.11
N THR A 321 -3.66 16.45 22.81
CA THR A 321 -4.05 16.89 21.46
C THR A 321 -3.10 17.96 20.90
N THR A 322 -2.68 18.92 21.72
CA THR A 322 -1.80 20.00 21.28
C THR A 322 -0.43 19.50 20.81
N LEU A 323 0.14 18.52 21.49
CA LEU A 323 1.42 17.94 21.11
C LEU A 323 1.29 17.04 19.87
N LEU A 324 0.22 16.25 19.80
CA LEU A 324 -0.08 15.45 18.61
C LEU A 324 -0.26 16.37 17.40
N TYR A 325 -1.03 17.44 17.55
CA TYR A 325 -1.29 18.38 16.46
C TYR A 325 -0.03 19.09 15.97
N ARG A 326 0.81 19.56 16.90
CA ARG A 326 2.07 20.22 16.55
C ARG A 326 2.96 19.31 15.71
N ASN A 327 3.11 18.07 16.15
CA ASN A 327 3.92 17.09 15.43
C ASN A 327 3.28 16.68 14.10
N ALA A 328 1.95 16.53 14.06
CA ALA A 328 1.23 16.21 12.83
C ALA A 328 1.40 17.30 11.77
N CYS A 329 1.32 18.57 12.16
CA CYS A 329 1.53 19.70 11.24
C CYS A 329 2.96 19.74 10.70
N GLN A 330 3.96 19.48 11.54
CA GLN A 330 5.35 19.42 11.10
C GLN A 330 5.58 18.28 10.10
N LEU A 331 5.02 17.09 10.39
CA LEU A 331 5.08 15.96 9.47
C LEU A 331 4.37 16.25 8.15
N PHE A 332 3.20 16.86 8.23
CA PHE A 332 2.46 17.28 7.05
C PHE A 332 3.27 18.22 6.17
N ASP A 333 3.87 19.23 6.76
CA ASP A 333 4.66 20.23 6.03
C ASP A 333 5.87 19.57 5.34
N GLU A 334 6.47 18.59 5.98
CA GLU A 334 7.59 17.83 5.41
C GLU A 334 7.14 16.89 4.29
N LEU A 335 5.94 16.31 4.41
CA LEU A 335 5.43 15.26 3.54
C LEU A 335 4.74 15.78 2.29
N TRP A 336 3.97 16.84 2.44
CA TRP A 336 3.11 17.35 1.37
C TRP A 336 3.92 17.89 0.19
N ASN A 337 3.59 17.43 -1.02
CA ASN A 337 4.29 17.83 -2.24
C ASN A 337 3.61 18.97 -3.01
N GLY A 338 2.56 19.57 -2.44
CA GLY A 338 1.80 20.64 -3.07
C GLY A 338 0.64 20.17 -3.95
N SER A 339 0.52 18.88 -4.20
CA SER A 339 -0.57 18.34 -5.02
C SER A 339 -1.90 18.29 -4.26
N PRO A 340 -3.05 18.33 -4.98
CA PRO A 340 -4.37 18.26 -4.33
C PRO A 340 -4.54 17.01 -3.48
N ILE A 341 -5.11 17.18 -2.29
CA ILE A 341 -5.25 16.14 -1.28
C ILE A 341 -6.69 15.65 -1.22
N ARG A 342 -6.88 14.33 -1.27
CA ARG A 342 -8.16 13.65 -1.15
C ARG A 342 -8.47 13.19 0.27
N LEU A 343 -7.46 12.71 0.99
CA LEU A 343 -7.62 12.15 2.33
C LEU A 343 -6.44 12.57 3.20
N LEU A 344 -6.73 12.85 4.47
CA LEU A 344 -5.73 13.02 5.52
C LEU A 344 -5.96 12.00 6.62
N GLY A 345 -4.87 11.45 7.15
CA GLY A 345 -4.92 10.53 8.28
C GLY A 345 -3.84 10.86 9.30
N VAL A 346 -4.17 10.61 10.56
CA VAL A 346 -3.24 10.68 11.68
C VAL A 346 -3.34 9.36 12.44
N ARG A 347 -2.20 8.71 12.66
CA ARG A 347 -2.14 7.46 13.42
C ARG A 347 -1.03 7.54 14.46
N THR A 348 -1.34 7.06 15.64
CA THR A 348 -0.37 6.93 16.72
C THR A 348 -0.08 5.46 16.96
N THR A 349 1.18 5.15 17.24
CA THR A 349 1.66 3.80 17.50
C THR A 349 2.62 3.82 18.69
N ARG A 350 3.13 2.65 19.08
CA ARG A 350 3.94 2.46 20.28
C ARG A 350 3.24 3.03 21.48
N LEU A 351 2.05 2.46 21.75
CA LEU A 351 1.20 2.89 22.83
C LEU A 351 1.72 2.31 24.15
N ASN A 352 1.75 3.16 25.17
CA ASN A 352 2.16 2.81 26.52
C ASN A 352 1.00 3.04 27.48
N ASP A 353 0.78 2.11 28.40
CA ASP A 353 -0.17 2.33 29.47
C ASP A 353 0.35 3.39 30.43
N MET A 354 -0.50 4.35 30.78
CA MET A 354 -0.14 5.43 31.72
C MET A 354 0.21 4.88 33.11
N ASP A 355 -0.28 3.69 33.44
CA ASP A 355 -0.04 3.02 34.71
C ASP A 355 1.13 2.02 34.65
N ALA A 356 1.90 2.00 33.54
CA ALA A 356 3.04 1.10 33.39
C ALA A 356 4.11 1.35 34.47
N PRO A 357 4.71 0.31 35.04
CA PRO A 357 5.76 0.47 36.07
C PRO A 357 6.94 1.28 35.53
N VAL A 358 7.50 2.14 36.37
CA VAL A 358 8.64 3.01 36.06
C VAL A 358 9.86 2.24 35.52
N GLN A 359 9.99 0.96 35.86
CA GLN A 359 11.08 0.09 35.36
C GLN A 359 11.06 -0.10 33.84
N LEU A 360 9.88 -0.05 33.20
CA LEU A 360 9.78 -0.17 31.76
C LEU A 360 10.31 1.08 31.04
N SER A 361 10.11 2.28 31.60
CA SER A 361 10.64 3.51 31.05
C SER A 361 12.17 3.58 31.11
N LEU A 362 12.78 2.97 32.13
CA LEU A 362 14.24 2.85 32.25
C LEU A 362 14.81 1.87 31.21
N PHE A 363 14.09 0.81 30.89
CA PHE A 363 14.49 -0.16 29.89
C PHE A 363 14.45 0.45 28.49
N ASP A 364 13.44 1.24 28.19
CA ASP A 364 13.31 1.94 26.90
C ASP A 364 14.41 2.99 26.71
N GLN A 365 14.89 3.62 27.79
CA GLN A 365 15.99 4.58 27.75
C GLN A 365 17.36 3.91 27.56
N ILE A 366 17.50 2.66 27.93
CA ILE A 366 18.75 1.89 27.82
C ILE A 366 18.87 1.25 26.43
N SER A 367 17.74 0.96 25.76
CA SER A 367 17.72 0.32 24.44
C SER A 367 17.84 1.32 23.27
N THR A 368 17.96 2.61 23.54
CA THR A 368 18.32 3.63 22.57
C THR A 368 19.80 4.01 22.73
#